data_83580b43683ee73b48dfba0e617f93e8
#
_entry.id   83580b43683ee73b48dfba0e617f93e8
#
_cell.length_a   1.000
_cell.length_b   1.000
_cell.length_c   1.000
_cell.angle_alpha   90.00
_cell.angle_beta   90.00
_cell.angle_gamma   90.00
#
_symmetry.space_group_name_H-M   'P 1'
#
loop_
_entity.id
_entity.type
_entity.pdbx_description
1 polymer ?
#
loop_
_entity_poly.entity_id
_entity_poly.type
_entity_poly.pdbx_seq_one_letter_code
_entity_poly.pdbx_strand_id
1 'polypeptide(L)'
;MKIDHLSHSSLSALKVSPQYFIKYKNRELNKSSKGFDLGTAIHCYVLEPTIFNARYIVADIPVIGGMMGKFIEAIVENEAYITSTIYDNTEDTPSEFVIHSIDELYETCYNIAGFKTPLAGVIKKLEKEENANYLDFLRSSKGKLILSAEDYEIVEHCAASIKNHAVASNICNTSEHNNAEAEKELSWTYKDYPYIIKSVIDNLILDKEKKLVTIVDLKTTAKSVYNFIGAYGTYGYYRQIAIYKLAVNWYLDQLGEDSSKYDIKSYIVAVQTTGLCECVVYEPDNLDLSVAIDEFENLLERFRWHQDHDHWDFPMEYYNNNGVIKIKLSDDKISRIRESL
;
A
#
# COMPACT_ATOMS: atom_id res chain seq x y z
N MET A 1 -1.87 -13.63 20.38
CA MET A 1 -2.52 -13.06 19.16
C MET A 1 -2.22 -13.95 17.96
N LYS A 2 -3.22 -14.31 17.12
CA LYS A 2 -2.97 -15.11 15.91
C LYS A 2 -2.55 -14.18 14.77
N ILE A 3 -1.32 -14.34 14.28
CA ILE A 3 -0.79 -13.57 13.16
C ILE A 3 -0.83 -14.46 11.93
N ASP A 4 -1.67 -14.09 10.95
CA ASP A 4 -1.93 -14.94 9.79
C ASP A 4 -0.74 -15.00 8.82
N HIS A 5 -0.03 -13.89 8.66
CA HIS A 5 1.14 -13.79 7.78
C HIS A 5 2.04 -12.61 8.17
N LEU A 6 3.28 -12.68 7.72
CA LEU A 6 4.25 -11.57 7.73
C LEU A 6 4.37 -10.95 6.34
N SER A 7 4.86 -9.74 6.26
CA SER A 7 5.19 -9.05 5.00
C SER A 7 6.34 -8.07 5.25
N HIS A 8 6.96 -7.56 4.18
CA HIS A 8 7.95 -6.48 4.30
C HIS A 8 7.44 -5.33 5.18
N SER A 9 6.21 -4.86 4.96
CA SER A 9 5.63 -3.74 5.72
C SER A 9 5.40 -4.09 7.19
N SER A 10 4.94 -5.31 7.51
CA SER A 10 4.77 -5.75 8.90
C SER A 10 6.11 -5.91 9.62
N LEU A 11 7.14 -6.45 8.94
CA LEU A 11 8.49 -6.54 9.49
C LEU A 11 9.14 -5.16 9.65
N SER A 12 8.84 -4.21 8.76
CA SER A 12 9.26 -2.81 8.91
C SER A 12 8.60 -2.16 10.14
N ALA A 13 7.34 -2.50 10.43
CA ALA A 13 6.68 -2.06 11.65
C ALA A 13 7.32 -2.66 12.91
N LEU A 14 7.72 -3.95 12.87
CA LEU A 14 8.44 -4.60 13.95
C LEU A 14 9.82 -3.95 14.20
N LYS A 15 10.49 -3.54 13.12
CA LYS A 15 11.76 -2.80 13.22
C LYS A 15 11.61 -1.48 13.98
N VAL A 16 10.47 -0.81 13.86
CA VAL A 16 10.18 0.40 14.65
C VAL A 16 10.02 0.05 16.12
N SER A 17 9.09 -0.83 16.47
CA SER A 17 8.93 -1.42 17.79
C SER A 17 7.91 -2.56 17.76
N PRO A 18 7.93 -3.48 18.76
CA PRO A 18 6.91 -4.54 18.89
C PRO A 18 5.49 -3.96 19.06
N GLN A 19 5.31 -2.91 19.83
CA GLN A 19 4.02 -2.24 19.99
C GLN A 19 3.52 -1.64 18.67
N TYR A 20 4.41 -1.04 17.87
CA TYR A 20 4.06 -0.48 16.57
C TYR A 20 3.64 -1.59 15.59
N PHE A 21 4.31 -2.76 15.65
CA PHE A 21 3.91 -3.95 14.90
C PHE A 21 2.49 -4.41 15.24
N ILE A 22 2.14 -4.50 16.54
CA ILE A 22 0.79 -4.88 16.98
C ILE A 22 -0.26 -3.89 16.45
N LYS A 23 -0.02 -2.59 16.60
CA LYS A 23 -0.92 -1.54 16.08
C LYS A 23 -1.06 -1.61 14.57
N TYR A 24 0.03 -1.90 13.85
CA TYR A 24 0.01 -2.10 12.40
C TYR A 24 -0.88 -3.31 12.02
N LYS A 25 -0.70 -4.44 12.68
CA LYS A 25 -1.49 -5.67 12.42
C LYS A 25 -2.96 -5.51 12.77
N ASN A 26 -3.28 -4.75 13.81
CA ASN A 26 -4.65 -4.43 14.20
C ASN A 26 -5.30 -3.33 13.34
N ARG A 27 -4.60 -2.77 12.34
CA ARG A 27 -5.06 -1.65 11.50
C ARG A 27 -5.38 -0.37 12.30
N GLU A 28 -4.78 -0.21 13.48
CA GLU A 28 -4.94 0.98 14.33
C GLU A 28 -4.15 2.20 13.83
N LEU A 29 -3.20 1.97 12.91
CA LEU A 29 -2.40 3.02 12.30
C LEU A 29 -3.09 3.51 11.03
N ASN A 30 -3.95 4.51 11.14
CA ASN A 30 -4.57 5.16 9.99
C ASN A 30 -3.50 5.79 9.09
N LYS A 31 -3.39 5.29 7.87
CA LYS A 31 -2.44 5.77 6.86
C LYS A 31 -3.08 6.02 5.50
N SER A 32 -4.35 6.43 5.44
CA SER A 32 -4.81 7.03 4.20
C SER A 32 -4.28 8.47 4.13
N SER A 33 -3.46 8.74 3.14
CA SER A 33 -3.06 10.09 2.78
C SER A 33 -3.35 10.30 1.30
N LYS A 34 -3.65 11.53 0.89
CA LYS A 34 -3.87 11.86 -0.54
C LYS A 34 -2.73 11.35 -1.43
N GLY A 35 -1.47 11.37 -0.93
CA GLY A 35 -0.33 10.84 -1.67
C GLY A 35 -0.33 9.32 -1.83
N PHE A 36 -0.92 8.58 -0.87
CA PHE A 36 -1.07 7.13 -0.99
C PHE A 36 -2.13 6.77 -2.02
N ASP A 37 -3.25 7.46 -2.02
CA ASP A 37 -4.35 7.22 -2.96
C ASP A 37 -3.91 7.52 -4.40
N LEU A 38 -3.15 8.60 -4.62
CA LEU A 38 -2.56 8.94 -5.91
C LEU A 38 -1.53 7.90 -6.37
N GLY A 39 -0.67 7.42 -5.46
CA GLY A 39 0.27 6.33 -5.74
C GLY A 39 -0.43 5.08 -6.23
N THR A 40 -1.48 4.65 -5.53
CA THR A 40 -2.28 3.47 -5.88
C THR A 40 -2.96 3.64 -7.25
N ALA A 41 -3.44 4.85 -7.57
CA ALA A 41 -4.02 5.14 -8.88
C ALA A 41 -2.98 5.03 -10.01
N ILE A 42 -1.76 5.56 -9.80
CA ILE A 42 -0.66 5.46 -10.77
C ILE A 42 -0.27 3.99 -10.98
N HIS A 43 -0.13 3.19 -9.91
CA HIS A 43 0.13 1.75 -10.02
C HIS A 43 -0.93 1.06 -10.87
N CYS A 44 -2.21 1.26 -10.57
CA CYS A 44 -3.32 0.65 -11.32
C CYS A 44 -3.31 1.09 -12.79
N TYR A 45 -3.11 2.40 -13.05
CA TYR A 45 -3.12 2.94 -14.42
C TYR A 45 -1.99 2.37 -15.28
N VAL A 46 -0.81 2.21 -14.68
CA VAL A 46 0.40 1.73 -15.39
C VAL A 46 0.43 0.21 -15.52
N LEU A 47 0.13 -0.52 -14.44
CA LEU A 47 0.34 -1.96 -14.37
C LEU A 47 -0.91 -2.79 -14.66
N GLU A 48 -2.10 -2.23 -14.40
CA GLU A 48 -3.39 -2.89 -14.59
C GLU A 48 -4.37 -2.01 -15.41
N PRO A 49 -3.97 -1.50 -16.60
CA PRO A 49 -4.76 -0.49 -17.32
C PRO A 49 -6.17 -0.96 -17.68
N THR A 50 -6.38 -2.26 -17.88
CA THR A 50 -7.68 -2.84 -18.23
C THR A 50 -8.73 -2.71 -17.12
N ILE A 51 -8.31 -2.65 -15.87
CA ILE A 51 -9.22 -2.54 -14.71
C ILE A 51 -9.28 -1.13 -14.14
N PHE A 52 -8.45 -0.20 -14.61
CA PHE A 52 -8.42 1.17 -14.10
C PHE A 52 -9.79 1.83 -14.12
N ASN A 53 -10.48 1.81 -15.26
CA ASN A 53 -11.81 2.37 -15.41
C ASN A 53 -12.91 1.63 -14.63
N ALA A 54 -12.65 0.40 -14.20
CA ALA A 54 -13.54 -0.32 -13.29
C ALA A 54 -13.35 0.12 -11.84
N ARG A 55 -12.11 0.48 -11.45
CA ARG A 55 -11.75 0.88 -10.07
C ARG A 55 -11.88 2.39 -9.84
N TYR A 56 -11.64 3.21 -10.85
CA TYR A 56 -11.57 4.67 -10.74
C TYR A 56 -12.57 5.36 -11.66
N ILE A 57 -13.00 6.54 -11.24
CA ILE A 57 -13.76 7.50 -12.03
C ILE A 57 -13.17 8.90 -11.84
N VAL A 58 -13.00 9.63 -12.91
CA VAL A 58 -12.53 11.02 -12.84
C VAL A 58 -13.73 11.93 -12.61
N ALA A 59 -13.67 12.76 -11.59
CA ALA A 59 -14.70 13.77 -11.35
C ALA A 59 -14.51 14.93 -12.31
N ASP A 60 -15.51 15.16 -13.15
CA ASP A 60 -15.65 16.33 -14.01
C ASP A 60 -16.32 17.51 -13.28
N ILE A 61 -16.60 17.35 -11.99
CA ILE A 61 -17.17 18.33 -11.07
C ILE A 61 -16.27 18.51 -9.85
N PRO A 62 -16.36 19.64 -9.14
CA PRO A 62 -15.61 19.83 -7.91
C PRO A 62 -15.92 18.78 -6.86
N VAL A 63 -14.90 18.12 -6.35
CA VAL A 63 -15.02 17.17 -5.23
C VAL A 63 -15.28 17.96 -3.93
N ILE A 64 -16.40 17.68 -3.28
CA ILE A 64 -16.78 18.34 -2.04
C ILE A 64 -16.03 17.67 -0.88
N GLY A 65 -15.17 18.42 -0.21
CA GLY A 65 -14.41 17.95 0.94
C GLY A 65 -15.00 18.32 2.31
N GLY A 66 -14.26 18.02 3.37
CA GLY A 66 -14.60 18.36 4.74
C GLY A 66 -15.85 17.65 5.26
N MET A 67 -16.58 18.28 6.19
CA MET A 67 -17.77 17.68 6.81
C MET A 67 -18.92 17.50 5.82
N MET A 68 -19.05 18.38 4.81
CA MET A 68 -20.11 18.24 3.79
C MET A 68 -19.81 17.06 2.87
N GLY A 69 -18.57 16.87 2.42
CA GLY A 69 -18.18 15.70 1.64
C GLY A 69 -18.44 14.40 2.39
N LYS A 70 -18.01 14.30 3.65
CA LYS A 70 -18.29 13.13 4.51
C LYS A 70 -19.79 12.87 4.68
N PHE A 71 -20.60 13.91 4.77
CA PHE A 71 -22.05 13.78 4.88
C PHE A 71 -22.64 13.18 3.60
N ILE A 72 -22.24 13.69 2.44
CA ILE A 72 -22.70 13.21 1.13
C ILE A 72 -22.24 11.77 0.89
N GLU A 73 -20.98 11.44 1.18
CA GLU A 73 -20.42 10.09 1.10
C GLU A 73 -21.22 9.13 2.00
N ALA A 74 -21.46 9.51 3.26
CA ALA A 74 -22.23 8.71 4.19
C ALA A 74 -23.69 8.48 3.72
N ILE A 75 -24.31 9.45 3.05
CA ILE A 75 -25.64 9.26 2.43
C ILE A 75 -25.59 8.14 1.41
N VAL A 76 -24.64 8.19 0.45
CA VAL A 76 -24.54 7.20 -0.62
C VAL A 76 -24.21 5.80 -0.10
N GLU A 77 -23.35 5.69 0.91
CA GLU A 77 -23.01 4.43 1.56
C GLU A 77 -24.21 3.81 2.30
N ASN A 78 -25.06 4.62 2.93
CA ASN A 78 -26.15 4.13 3.75
C ASN A 78 -27.51 4.06 3.01
N GLU A 79 -27.67 4.71 1.87
CA GLU A 79 -28.88 4.58 1.03
C GLU A 79 -29.18 3.13 0.60
N ALA A 80 -28.13 2.32 0.40
CA ALA A 80 -28.29 0.91 0.04
C ALA A 80 -29.05 0.10 1.12
N TYR A 81 -28.96 0.50 2.38
CA TYR A 81 -29.66 -0.16 3.49
C TYR A 81 -31.16 0.17 3.54
N ILE A 82 -31.58 1.32 2.99
CA ILE A 82 -32.99 1.67 2.89
C ILE A 82 -33.69 0.80 1.82
N THR A 83 -33.04 0.55 0.71
CA THR A 83 -33.59 -0.20 -0.42
C THR A 83 -33.65 -1.71 -0.19
N SER A 84 -32.74 -2.28 0.57
CA SER A 84 -32.71 -3.72 0.88
C SER A 84 -33.81 -4.13 1.85
N THR A 85 -34.26 -3.24 2.76
CA THR A 85 -35.31 -3.55 3.74
C THR A 85 -36.73 -3.51 3.17
N ILE A 86 -36.94 -2.88 2.01
CA ILE A 86 -38.25 -2.85 1.35
C ILE A 86 -38.54 -4.15 0.58
N TYR A 87 -37.52 -4.96 0.26
CA TYR A 87 -37.63 -6.14 -0.61
C TYR A 87 -37.42 -7.51 0.07
N ASP A 88 -37.01 -7.56 1.34
CA ASP A 88 -36.70 -8.81 2.01
C ASP A 88 -37.53 -9.01 3.28
N ASN A 89 -38.73 -9.62 3.09
CA ASN A 89 -39.58 -10.14 4.17
C ASN A 89 -39.20 -11.57 4.56
N THR A 90 -37.90 -11.92 4.56
CA THR A 90 -37.44 -13.22 5.04
C THR A 90 -36.85 -13.11 6.45
N GLU A 91 -37.40 -13.90 7.38
CA GLU A 91 -37.27 -13.82 8.83
C GLU A 91 -35.89 -14.20 9.45
N ASP A 92 -34.78 -14.18 8.73
CA ASP A 92 -33.51 -14.74 9.25
C ASP A 92 -32.22 -13.89 9.02
N THR A 93 -32.28 -12.57 9.13
CA THR A 93 -31.05 -11.74 9.21
C THR A 93 -30.98 -10.96 10.52
N PRO A 94 -29.81 -10.91 11.21
CA PRO A 94 -29.67 -10.16 12.48
C PRO A 94 -29.87 -8.68 12.24
N SER A 95 -30.85 -8.10 12.92
CA SER A 95 -31.30 -6.72 12.86
C SER A 95 -30.30 -5.77 13.55
N GLU A 96 -29.18 -5.41 12.96
CA GLU A 96 -28.30 -4.45 13.64
C GLU A 96 -28.22 -3.05 13.03
N PHE A 97 -28.69 -2.83 11.81
CA PHE A 97 -28.82 -1.46 11.28
C PHE A 97 -29.88 -1.38 10.17
N VAL A 98 -31.12 -1.08 10.54
CA VAL A 98 -32.19 -0.80 9.59
C VAL A 98 -32.50 0.69 9.63
N ILE A 99 -32.32 1.41 8.53
CA ILE A 99 -32.72 2.81 8.39
C ILE A 99 -34.14 2.83 7.81
N HIS A 100 -35.11 3.33 8.59
CA HIS A 100 -36.54 3.25 8.25
C HIS A 100 -37.08 4.45 7.46
N SER A 101 -36.31 5.54 7.41
CA SER A 101 -36.74 6.77 6.71
C SER A 101 -35.56 7.60 6.21
N ILE A 102 -35.82 8.50 5.25
CA ILE A 102 -34.83 9.45 4.76
C ILE A 102 -34.38 10.43 5.85
N ASP A 103 -35.24 10.76 6.80
CA ASP A 103 -34.92 11.62 7.92
C ASP A 103 -33.93 10.94 8.86
N GLU A 104 -34.13 9.65 9.15
CA GLU A 104 -33.22 8.83 9.94
C GLU A 104 -31.85 8.64 9.23
N LEU A 105 -31.85 8.47 7.89
CA LEU A 105 -30.65 8.47 7.09
C LEU A 105 -29.85 9.78 7.28
N TYR A 106 -30.51 10.91 7.12
CA TYR A 106 -29.83 12.20 7.25
C TYR A 106 -29.31 12.44 8.67
N GLU A 107 -30.04 12.03 9.70
CA GLU A 107 -29.59 12.13 11.09
C GLU A 107 -28.37 11.25 11.36
N THR A 108 -28.38 10.01 10.88
CA THR A 108 -27.25 9.08 10.97
C THR A 108 -26.02 9.65 10.28
N CYS A 109 -26.15 10.08 9.03
CA CYS A 109 -25.05 10.63 8.24
C CYS A 109 -24.53 11.96 8.82
N TYR A 110 -25.40 12.78 9.39
CA TYR A 110 -25.04 14.00 10.10
C TYR A 110 -24.10 13.71 11.30
N ASN A 111 -24.43 12.67 12.07
CA ASN A 111 -23.60 12.25 13.20
C ASN A 111 -22.25 11.69 12.75
N ILE A 112 -22.24 10.89 11.69
CA ILE A 112 -20.99 10.37 11.07
C ILE A 112 -20.09 11.52 10.61
N ALA A 113 -20.67 12.54 9.95
CA ALA A 113 -19.92 13.69 9.45
C ALA A 113 -19.40 14.63 10.56
N GLY A 114 -19.98 14.55 11.76
CA GLY A 114 -19.54 15.30 12.94
C GLY A 114 -19.91 16.78 12.92
N PHE A 115 -21.04 17.17 12.32
CA PHE A 115 -21.51 18.54 12.32
C PHE A 115 -21.89 19.02 13.73
N LYS A 116 -21.64 20.31 13.96
CA LYS A 116 -22.07 21.03 15.22
C LYS A 116 -23.16 22.05 14.96
N THR A 117 -23.54 22.28 13.70
CA THR A 117 -24.61 23.20 13.31
C THR A 117 -25.92 22.43 13.17
N PRO A 118 -27.11 23.04 13.31
CA PRO A 118 -28.39 22.32 13.22
C PRO A 118 -28.55 21.54 11.89
N LEU A 119 -29.09 20.32 11.95
CA LEU A 119 -29.29 19.42 10.80
C LEU A 119 -30.07 20.10 9.67
N ALA A 120 -31.13 20.85 9.96
CA ALA A 120 -31.91 21.57 8.95
C ALA A 120 -31.07 22.56 8.13
N GLY A 121 -30.05 23.17 8.73
CA GLY A 121 -29.09 24.02 8.02
C GLY A 121 -28.11 23.23 7.13
N VAL A 122 -27.78 21.98 7.49
CA VAL A 122 -26.95 21.09 6.70
C VAL A 122 -27.73 20.58 5.50
N ILE A 123 -28.99 20.16 5.69
CA ILE A 123 -29.88 19.73 4.59
C ILE A 123 -30.05 20.85 3.57
N LYS A 124 -30.32 22.09 4.03
CA LYS A 124 -30.41 23.24 3.14
C LYS A 124 -29.11 23.50 2.35
N LYS A 125 -27.96 23.16 2.90
CA LYS A 125 -26.69 23.24 2.17
C LYS A 125 -26.56 22.08 1.17
N LEU A 126 -27.08 20.89 1.49
CA LEU A 126 -27.09 19.77 0.55
C LEU A 126 -27.89 20.09 -0.71
N GLU A 127 -28.97 20.88 -0.62
CA GLU A 127 -29.79 21.31 -1.74
C GLU A 127 -29.12 22.32 -2.68
N LYS A 128 -27.95 22.87 -2.31
CA LYS A 128 -27.19 23.71 -3.24
C LYS A 128 -26.69 22.90 -4.42
N GLU A 129 -26.75 23.50 -5.62
CA GLU A 129 -26.41 22.88 -6.90
C GLU A 129 -25.09 22.11 -6.85
N GLU A 130 -24.04 22.70 -6.31
CA GLU A 130 -22.71 22.07 -6.20
C GLU A 130 -22.72 20.77 -5.37
N ASN A 131 -23.45 20.74 -4.24
CA ASN A 131 -23.54 19.58 -3.36
C ASN A 131 -24.51 18.52 -3.90
N ALA A 132 -25.61 18.95 -4.51
CA ALA A 132 -26.56 18.06 -5.16
C ALA A 132 -25.92 17.34 -6.35
N ASN A 133 -25.19 18.07 -7.21
CA ASN A 133 -24.45 17.50 -8.32
C ASN A 133 -23.39 16.49 -7.85
N TYR A 134 -22.70 16.78 -6.74
CA TYR A 134 -21.73 15.86 -6.17
C TYR A 134 -22.39 14.60 -5.61
N LEU A 135 -23.54 14.72 -4.94
CA LEU A 135 -24.33 13.57 -4.47
C LEU A 135 -24.75 12.67 -5.65
N ASP A 136 -25.27 13.25 -6.72
CA ASP A 136 -25.69 12.50 -7.91
C ASP A 136 -24.50 11.85 -8.63
N PHE A 137 -23.35 12.52 -8.68
CA PHE A 137 -22.12 11.97 -9.18
C PHE A 137 -21.66 10.74 -8.35
N LEU A 138 -21.68 10.83 -7.01
CA LEU A 138 -21.33 9.71 -6.13
C LEU A 138 -22.27 8.52 -6.34
N ARG A 139 -23.57 8.75 -6.43
CA ARG A 139 -24.57 7.72 -6.74
C ARG A 139 -24.29 7.02 -8.07
N SER A 140 -23.84 7.77 -9.07
CA SER A 140 -23.48 7.22 -10.39
C SER A 140 -22.15 6.52 -10.43
N SER A 141 -21.25 6.81 -9.48
CA SER A 141 -19.89 6.23 -9.42
C SER A 141 -19.87 4.74 -9.09
N LYS A 142 -20.96 4.19 -8.56
CA LYS A 142 -21.11 2.75 -8.22
C LYS A 142 -19.97 2.18 -7.36
N GLY A 143 -19.48 2.94 -6.40
CA GLY A 143 -18.42 2.52 -5.49
C GLY A 143 -17.00 2.57 -6.07
N LYS A 144 -16.81 3.22 -7.21
CA LYS A 144 -15.46 3.49 -7.73
C LYS A 144 -14.75 4.54 -6.89
N LEU A 145 -13.42 4.44 -6.84
CA LEU A 145 -12.57 5.47 -6.25
C LEU A 145 -12.57 6.71 -7.15
N ILE A 146 -12.76 7.87 -6.53
CA ILE A 146 -12.89 9.14 -7.26
C ILE A 146 -11.54 9.83 -7.31
N LEU A 147 -11.11 10.18 -8.52
CA LEU A 147 -9.98 11.05 -8.77
C LEU A 147 -10.48 12.45 -9.13
N SER A 148 -9.85 13.47 -8.57
CA SER A 148 -10.03 14.82 -9.11
C SER A 148 -9.40 14.91 -10.53
N ALA A 149 -9.86 15.87 -11.35
CA ALA A 149 -9.23 16.10 -12.64
C ALA A 149 -7.72 16.39 -12.52
N GLU A 150 -7.32 17.17 -11.51
CA GLU A 150 -5.90 17.45 -11.20
C GLU A 150 -5.10 16.20 -10.85
N ASP A 151 -5.66 15.31 -10.01
CA ASP A 151 -4.99 14.06 -9.65
C ASP A 151 -4.88 13.12 -10.85
N TYR A 152 -5.89 13.11 -11.73
CA TYR A 152 -5.86 12.31 -12.94
C TYR A 152 -4.83 12.83 -13.95
N GLU A 153 -4.68 14.14 -14.11
CA GLU A 153 -3.60 14.72 -14.92
C GLU A 153 -2.21 14.29 -14.43
N ILE A 154 -2.01 14.24 -13.11
CA ILE A 154 -0.75 13.72 -12.52
C ILE A 154 -0.57 12.24 -12.86
N VAL A 155 -1.64 11.43 -12.78
CA VAL A 155 -1.59 10.00 -13.16
C VAL A 155 -1.15 9.84 -14.61
N GLU A 156 -1.75 10.61 -15.54
CA GLU A 156 -1.40 10.57 -16.96
C GLU A 156 0.03 11.03 -17.23
N HIS A 157 0.48 12.10 -16.60
CA HIS A 157 1.87 12.60 -16.75
C HIS A 157 2.89 11.59 -16.20
N CYS A 158 2.63 10.98 -15.05
CA CYS A 158 3.50 9.92 -14.52
C CYS A 158 3.55 8.71 -15.45
N ALA A 159 2.40 8.27 -15.94
CA ALA A 159 2.32 7.16 -16.89
C ALA A 159 3.04 7.48 -18.21
N ALA A 160 2.90 8.70 -18.72
CA ALA A 160 3.61 9.15 -19.92
C ALA A 160 5.14 9.14 -19.70
N SER A 161 5.61 9.61 -18.55
CA SER A 161 7.04 9.58 -18.21
C SER A 161 7.60 8.16 -18.12
N ILE A 162 6.85 7.22 -17.53
CA ILE A 162 7.22 5.79 -17.49
C ILE A 162 7.24 5.22 -18.92
N LYS A 163 6.23 5.50 -19.73
CA LYS A 163 6.11 5.02 -21.11
C LYS A 163 7.21 5.55 -22.02
N ASN A 164 7.70 6.76 -21.77
CA ASN A 164 8.77 7.40 -22.56
C ASN A 164 10.18 7.02 -22.06
N HIS A 165 10.32 6.36 -20.92
CA HIS A 165 11.61 5.94 -20.40
C HIS A 165 12.07 4.63 -21.07
N ALA A 166 13.31 4.60 -21.59
CA ALA A 166 13.84 3.51 -22.40
C ALA A 166 13.72 2.11 -21.76
N VAL A 167 13.86 2.00 -20.45
CA VAL A 167 13.78 0.72 -19.71
C VAL A 167 12.41 0.54 -19.08
N ALA A 168 11.87 1.55 -18.39
CA ALA A 168 10.61 1.43 -17.68
C ALA A 168 9.44 1.09 -18.64
N SER A 169 9.45 1.63 -19.85
CA SER A 169 8.44 1.31 -20.88
C SER A 169 8.31 -0.19 -21.15
N ASN A 170 9.39 -0.92 -21.11
CA ASN A 170 9.37 -2.37 -21.34
C ASN A 170 8.97 -3.14 -20.08
N ILE A 171 9.57 -2.82 -18.92
CA ILE A 171 9.39 -3.62 -17.70
C ILE A 171 8.09 -3.32 -16.96
N CYS A 172 7.42 -2.18 -17.24
CA CYS A 172 6.10 -1.84 -16.70
C CYS A 172 4.95 -2.16 -17.67
N ASN A 173 5.24 -2.56 -18.91
CA ASN A 173 4.21 -2.87 -19.89
C ASN A 173 3.73 -4.32 -19.73
N THR A 174 2.71 -4.51 -18.91
CA THR A 174 2.14 -5.84 -18.64
C THR A 174 1.34 -6.40 -19.82
N SER A 175 0.85 -5.54 -20.73
CA SER A 175 0.00 -5.97 -21.84
C SER A 175 0.76 -6.53 -23.04
N GLU A 176 2.05 -6.19 -23.22
CA GLU A 176 2.89 -6.67 -24.32
C GLU A 176 3.65 -7.96 -23.96
N HIS A 177 3.72 -8.32 -22.69
CA HIS A 177 4.40 -9.53 -22.22
C HIS A 177 3.38 -10.58 -21.78
N ASN A 178 3.20 -11.63 -22.58
CA ASN A 178 2.34 -12.78 -22.22
C ASN A 178 2.79 -13.52 -20.93
N ASN A 179 3.96 -13.20 -20.41
CA ASN A 179 4.59 -13.78 -19.24
C ASN A 179 4.81 -12.77 -18.09
N ALA A 180 4.15 -11.61 -18.15
CA ALA A 180 4.11 -10.62 -17.08
C ALA A 180 2.87 -10.80 -16.22
N GLU A 181 3.05 -10.74 -14.91
CA GLU A 181 1.96 -10.78 -13.93
C GLU A 181 2.03 -9.55 -13.04
N ALA A 182 1.06 -8.61 -13.22
CA ALA A 182 0.91 -7.46 -12.35
C ALA A 182 0.38 -7.88 -10.98
N GLU A 183 0.74 -7.15 -9.93
CA GLU A 183 0.30 -7.37 -8.55
C GLU A 183 0.40 -8.86 -8.13
N LYS A 184 1.53 -9.50 -8.52
CA LYS A 184 1.74 -10.93 -8.25
C LYS A 184 1.85 -11.19 -6.76
N GLU A 185 0.82 -11.82 -6.22
CA GLU A 185 0.82 -12.25 -4.82
C GLU A 185 1.49 -13.62 -4.66
N LEU A 186 2.46 -13.71 -3.75
CA LEU A 186 3.11 -14.94 -3.34
C LEU A 186 2.95 -15.11 -1.83
N SER A 187 2.43 -16.27 -1.41
CA SER A 187 2.37 -16.70 -0.01
C SER A 187 3.34 -17.86 0.15
N TRP A 188 4.42 -17.65 0.85
CA TRP A 188 5.58 -18.54 0.88
C TRP A 188 6.16 -18.71 2.28
N THR A 189 7.05 -19.67 2.45
CA THR A 189 7.76 -19.94 3.71
C THR A 189 9.27 -19.79 3.51
N TYR A 190 9.98 -19.49 4.57
CA TYR A 190 11.43 -19.29 4.52
C TYR A 190 12.14 -20.20 5.50
N LYS A 191 13.03 -21.08 5.02
CA LYS A 191 13.78 -22.05 5.81
C LYS A 191 12.86 -22.81 6.78
N ASP A 192 13.26 -22.93 8.04
CA ASP A 192 12.51 -23.63 9.10
C ASP A 192 11.53 -22.72 9.84
N TYR A 193 11.30 -21.51 9.36
CA TYR A 193 10.32 -20.61 9.99
C TYR A 193 8.89 -21.06 9.64
N PRO A 194 8.02 -21.29 10.64
CA PRO A 194 6.68 -21.82 10.43
C PRO A 194 5.67 -20.73 10.00
N TYR A 195 6.16 -19.57 9.58
CA TYR A 195 5.31 -18.41 9.28
C TYR A 195 5.12 -18.24 7.79
N ILE A 196 3.90 -17.95 7.38
CA ILE A 196 3.62 -17.54 6.01
C ILE A 196 4.13 -16.11 5.81
N ILE A 197 4.90 -15.89 4.77
CA ILE A 197 5.34 -14.57 4.32
C ILE A 197 4.57 -14.24 3.06
N LYS A 198 3.92 -13.08 3.06
CA LYS A 198 3.19 -12.55 1.92
C LYS A 198 4.01 -11.49 1.21
N SER A 199 4.23 -11.67 -0.06
CA SER A 199 4.86 -10.71 -0.97
C SER A 199 3.89 -10.38 -2.09
N VAL A 200 3.70 -9.09 -2.39
CA VAL A 200 2.98 -8.63 -3.58
C VAL A 200 3.99 -7.89 -4.43
N ILE A 201 4.29 -8.42 -5.60
CA ILE A 201 5.28 -7.87 -6.54
C ILE A 201 4.51 -7.08 -7.60
N ASP A 202 4.82 -5.80 -7.74
CA ASP A 202 4.08 -4.88 -8.61
C ASP A 202 4.04 -5.38 -10.06
N ASN A 203 5.17 -5.88 -10.58
CA ASN A 203 5.18 -6.66 -11.83
C ASN A 203 6.26 -7.73 -11.80
N LEU A 204 5.88 -8.96 -12.13
CA LEU A 204 6.78 -10.12 -12.25
C LEU A 204 6.77 -10.64 -13.68
N ILE A 205 7.93 -10.61 -14.33
CA ILE A 205 8.09 -11.12 -15.71
C ILE A 205 8.94 -12.39 -15.64
N LEU A 206 8.39 -13.52 -16.05
CA LEU A 206 9.05 -14.83 -16.03
C LEU A 206 9.29 -15.32 -17.45
N ASP A 207 10.54 -15.27 -17.93
CA ASP A 207 10.97 -15.84 -19.20
C ASP A 207 11.67 -17.20 -18.95
N LYS A 208 10.89 -18.28 -19.08
CA LYS A 208 11.39 -19.64 -18.85
C LYS A 208 12.40 -20.10 -19.90
N GLU A 209 12.31 -19.59 -21.12
CA GLU A 209 13.22 -19.96 -22.21
C GLU A 209 14.60 -19.36 -21.99
N LYS A 210 14.65 -18.08 -21.61
CA LYS A 210 15.89 -17.38 -21.30
C LYS A 210 16.40 -17.61 -19.88
N LYS A 211 15.64 -18.34 -19.04
CA LYS A 211 15.93 -18.49 -17.62
C LYS A 211 16.14 -17.11 -16.94
N LEU A 212 15.26 -16.17 -17.24
CA LEU A 212 15.31 -14.81 -16.73
C LEU A 212 14.03 -14.48 -15.98
N VAL A 213 14.17 -13.91 -14.79
CA VAL A 213 13.07 -13.28 -14.05
C VAL A 213 13.36 -11.80 -13.87
N THR A 214 12.37 -10.96 -14.13
CA THR A 214 12.45 -9.55 -13.84
C THR A 214 11.42 -9.18 -12.78
N ILE A 215 11.89 -8.66 -11.65
CA ILE A 215 11.10 -8.12 -10.56
C ILE A 215 11.05 -6.61 -10.74
N VAL A 216 9.85 -6.04 -10.79
CA VAL A 216 9.65 -4.59 -10.86
C VAL A 216 8.87 -4.12 -9.65
N ASP A 217 9.35 -3.07 -9.03
CA ASP A 217 8.71 -2.39 -7.91
C ASP A 217 8.54 -0.92 -8.29
N LEU A 218 7.30 -0.49 -8.49
CA LEU A 218 6.95 0.88 -8.87
C LEU A 218 6.80 1.74 -7.62
N LYS A 219 7.46 2.87 -7.57
CA LYS A 219 7.40 3.79 -6.44
C LYS A 219 7.08 5.20 -6.87
N THR A 220 6.10 5.79 -6.22
CA THR A 220 5.78 7.20 -6.38
C THR A 220 6.42 8.04 -5.28
N THR A 221 6.85 9.24 -5.61
CA THR A 221 7.44 10.17 -4.65
C THR A 221 7.08 11.61 -4.97
N ALA A 222 6.75 12.40 -3.95
CA ALA A 222 6.59 13.84 -4.09
C ALA A 222 7.94 14.60 -4.12
N LYS A 223 9.05 13.90 -3.79
CA LYS A 223 10.40 14.46 -3.81
C LYS A 223 11.09 14.13 -5.14
N SER A 224 12.17 14.85 -5.45
CA SER A 224 12.97 14.56 -6.64
C SER A 224 13.40 13.09 -6.68
N VAL A 225 13.16 12.43 -7.80
CA VAL A 225 13.58 11.04 -8.05
C VAL A 225 15.10 10.87 -7.93
N TYR A 226 15.89 11.88 -8.26
CA TYR A 226 17.36 11.85 -8.14
C TYR A 226 17.87 11.76 -6.68
N ASN A 227 17.02 12.07 -5.71
CA ASN A 227 17.31 11.90 -4.28
C ASN A 227 16.66 10.64 -3.68
N PHE A 228 16.25 9.69 -4.53
CA PHE A 228 15.51 8.49 -4.12
C PHE A 228 16.33 7.58 -3.19
N ILE A 229 17.67 7.65 -3.22
CA ILE A 229 18.55 6.89 -2.33
C ILE A 229 18.21 7.11 -0.84
N GLY A 230 17.75 8.30 -0.45
CA GLY A 230 17.29 8.57 0.90
C GLY A 230 16.03 7.79 1.27
N ALA A 231 15.08 7.67 0.33
CA ALA A 231 13.87 6.87 0.49
C ALA A 231 14.19 5.37 0.49
N TYR A 232 15.08 4.92 -0.40
CA TYR A 232 15.57 3.56 -0.50
C TYR A 232 16.07 3.01 0.84
N GLY A 233 16.92 3.78 1.54
CA GLY A 233 17.40 3.43 2.86
C GLY A 233 16.34 3.58 3.96
N THR A 234 15.62 4.74 3.99
CA THR A 234 14.69 5.05 5.08
C THR A 234 13.50 4.09 5.14
N TYR A 235 12.93 3.74 3.99
CA TYR A 235 11.77 2.82 3.92
C TYR A 235 12.18 1.36 3.76
N GLY A 236 13.48 1.07 3.62
CA GLY A 236 14.01 -0.28 3.50
C GLY A 236 13.61 -0.95 2.19
N TYR A 237 13.58 -0.23 1.07
CA TYR A 237 13.24 -0.81 -0.23
C TYR A 237 14.26 -1.86 -0.66
N TYR A 238 15.55 -1.73 -0.28
CA TYR A 238 16.55 -2.78 -0.45
C TYR A 238 16.11 -4.11 0.17
N ARG A 239 15.51 -4.07 1.38
CA ARG A 239 14.98 -5.26 2.05
C ARG A 239 13.73 -5.80 1.37
N GLN A 240 12.85 -4.93 0.87
CA GLN A 240 11.67 -5.34 0.10
C GLN A 240 12.09 -6.15 -1.14
N ILE A 241 13.06 -5.65 -1.89
CA ILE A 241 13.57 -6.34 -3.09
C ILE A 241 14.26 -7.66 -2.74
N ALA A 242 15.05 -7.71 -1.65
CA ALA A 242 15.67 -8.96 -1.20
C ALA A 242 14.61 -10.02 -0.84
N ILE A 243 13.55 -9.63 -0.11
CA ILE A 243 12.41 -10.50 0.21
C ILE A 243 11.71 -10.98 -1.06
N TYR A 244 11.53 -10.12 -2.06
CA TYR A 244 10.94 -10.50 -3.34
C TYR A 244 11.81 -11.52 -4.10
N LYS A 245 13.14 -11.36 -4.12
CA LYS A 245 14.04 -12.36 -4.72
C LYS A 245 13.94 -13.72 -4.04
N LEU A 246 13.84 -13.75 -2.71
CA LEU A 246 13.64 -15.00 -1.96
C LEU A 246 12.27 -15.63 -2.29
N ALA A 247 11.22 -14.83 -2.35
CA ALA A 247 9.87 -15.29 -2.72
C ALA A 247 9.83 -15.86 -4.16
N VAL A 248 10.56 -15.24 -5.09
CA VAL A 248 10.66 -15.69 -6.48
C VAL A 248 11.45 -17.01 -6.58
N ASN A 249 12.54 -17.17 -5.84
CA ASN A 249 13.26 -18.44 -5.78
C ASN A 249 12.33 -19.57 -5.31
N TRP A 250 11.60 -19.34 -4.19
CA TRP A 250 10.61 -20.28 -3.71
C TRP A 250 9.53 -20.57 -4.76
N TYR A 251 9.05 -19.55 -5.46
CA TYR A 251 8.02 -19.70 -6.50
C TYR A 251 8.50 -20.54 -7.68
N LEU A 252 9.73 -20.33 -8.14
CA LEU A 252 10.34 -21.14 -9.20
C LEU A 252 10.43 -22.63 -8.78
N ASP A 253 10.86 -22.89 -7.54
CA ASP A 253 10.94 -24.25 -7.00
C ASP A 253 9.55 -24.91 -6.94
N GLN A 254 8.48 -24.17 -6.60
CA GLN A 254 7.10 -24.68 -6.65
C GLN A 254 6.61 -24.97 -8.07
N LEU A 255 7.15 -24.28 -9.09
CA LEU A 255 6.87 -24.57 -10.49
C LEU A 255 7.68 -25.77 -11.03
N GLY A 256 8.51 -26.41 -10.21
CA GLY A 256 9.42 -27.50 -10.61
C GLY A 256 10.63 -27.00 -11.42
N GLU A 257 10.91 -25.71 -11.36
CA GLU A 257 12.08 -25.10 -11.99
C GLU A 257 13.26 -25.07 -11.00
N ASP A 258 14.47 -25.22 -11.50
CA ASP A 258 15.68 -25.05 -10.71
C ASP A 258 16.02 -23.56 -10.62
N SER A 259 15.66 -22.93 -9.48
CA SER A 259 15.83 -21.48 -9.27
C SER A 259 17.29 -21.02 -9.44
N SER A 260 18.27 -21.90 -9.17
CA SER A 260 19.70 -21.58 -9.31
C SER A 260 20.13 -21.33 -10.77
N LYS A 261 19.34 -21.75 -11.75
CA LYS A 261 19.59 -21.54 -13.18
C LYS A 261 19.02 -20.24 -13.72
N TYR A 262 18.27 -19.50 -12.90
CA TYR A 262 17.64 -18.26 -13.31
C TYR A 262 18.48 -17.04 -12.95
N ASP A 263 18.62 -16.13 -13.90
CA ASP A 263 19.07 -14.76 -13.63
C ASP A 263 17.87 -13.95 -13.10
N ILE A 264 17.92 -13.50 -11.85
CA ILE A 264 16.82 -12.72 -11.22
C ILE A 264 17.24 -11.27 -11.13
N LYS A 265 16.79 -10.48 -12.09
CA LYS A 265 16.96 -9.02 -12.11
C LYS A 265 15.87 -8.34 -11.33
N SER A 266 16.20 -7.23 -10.70
CA SER A 266 15.25 -6.44 -9.94
C SER A 266 15.44 -4.95 -10.20
N TYR A 267 14.33 -4.25 -10.40
CA TYR A 267 14.32 -2.82 -10.68
C TYR A 267 13.30 -2.10 -9.80
N ILE A 268 13.67 -0.92 -9.36
CA ILE A 268 12.76 0.03 -8.74
C ILE A 268 12.52 1.14 -9.76
N VAL A 269 11.29 1.28 -10.20
CA VAL A 269 10.86 2.36 -11.09
C VAL A 269 10.32 3.48 -10.21
N ALA A 270 11.09 4.55 -10.03
CA ALA A 270 10.68 5.70 -9.25
C ALA A 270 10.11 6.78 -10.16
N VAL A 271 8.89 7.24 -9.89
CA VAL A 271 8.26 8.35 -10.61
C VAL A 271 7.86 9.46 -9.65
N GLN A 272 8.16 10.69 -10.01
CA GLN A 272 7.84 11.87 -9.22
C GLN A 272 6.39 12.31 -9.51
N THR A 273 5.60 12.56 -8.44
CA THR A 273 4.20 13.00 -8.56
C THR A 273 4.04 14.52 -8.57
N THR A 274 5.14 15.26 -8.66
CA THR A 274 5.16 16.74 -8.67
C THR A 274 6.08 17.24 -9.78
N GLY A 275 5.95 18.51 -10.14
CA GLY A 275 6.82 19.14 -11.14
C GLY A 275 6.69 18.49 -12.51
N LEU A 276 7.79 17.95 -13.05
CA LEU A 276 7.84 17.36 -14.39
C LEU A 276 7.44 15.87 -14.43
N CYS A 277 7.03 15.28 -13.34
CA CYS A 277 6.73 13.84 -13.21
C CYS A 277 7.86 12.93 -13.73
N GLU A 278 9.11 13.30 -13.43
CA GLU A 278 10.30 12.58 -13.91
C GLU A 278 10.31 11.13 -13.44
N CYS A 279 10.82 10.24 -14.29
CA CYS A 279 10.95 8.81 -14.03
C CYS A 279 12.42 8.39 -14.08
N VAL A 280 12.86 7.60 -13.10
CA VAL A 280 14.19 6.99 -13.05
C VAL A 280 14.05 5.51 -12.68
N VAL A 281 14.82 4.66 -13.34
CA VAL A 281 14.92 3.24 -13.01
C VAL A 281 16.20 2.97 -12.24
N TYR A 282 16.07 2.35 -11.07
CA TYR A 282 17.17 1.95 -10.22
C TYR A 282 17.33 0.43 -10.20
N GLU A 283 18.55 -0.03 -10.23
CA GLU A 283 18.91 -1.43 -10.00
C GLU A 283 19.61 -1.53 -8.63
N PRO A 284 19.03 -2.24 -7.66
CA PRO A 284 19.64 -2.43 -6.35
C PRO A 284 20.95 -3.22 -6.43
N ASP A 285 21.97 -2.76 -5.69
CA ASP A 285 23.28 -3.43 -5.62
C ASP A 285 23.18 -4.78 -4.89
N ASN A 286 23.95 -5.76 -5.35
CA ASN A 286 23.95 -7.10 -4.75
C ASN A 286 24.47 -7.13 -3.30
N LEU A 287 25.37 -6.24 -2.94
CA LEU A 287 25.87 -6.13 -1.56
C LEU A 287 24.75 -5.65 -0.63
N ASP A 288 23.97 -4.63 -1.06
CA ASP A 288 22.82 -4.15 -0.31
C ASP A 288 21.79 -5.27 -0.10
N LEU A 289 21.54 -6.09 -1.14
CA LEU A 289 20.61 -7.22 -1.05
C LEU A 289 21.11 -8.33 -0.11
N SER A 290 22.41 -8.56 -0.05
CA SER A 290 23.02 -9.50 0.91
C SER A 290 22.79 -9.05 2.34
N VAL A 291 23.12 -7.78 2.65
CA VAL A 291 22.86 -7.18 3.98
C VAL A 291 21.37 -7.18 4.33
N ALA A 292 20.52 -6.98 3.33
CA ALA A 292 19.06 -7.01 3.50
C ALA A 292 18.53 -8.38 3.91
N ILE A 293 19.14 -9.47 3.42
CA ILE A 293 18.77 -10.84 3.82
C ILE A 293 19.13 -11.06 5.30
N ASP A 294 20.31 -10.67 5.73
CA ASP A 294 20.72 -10.77 7.14
C ASP A 294 19.77 -9.97 8.05
N GLU A 295 19.36 -8.78 7.62
CA GLU A 295 18.37 -7.96 8.34
C GLU A 295 17.00 -8.63 8.39
N PHE A 296 16.56 -9.22 7.29
CA PHE A 296 15.30 -9.96 7.21
C PHE A 296 15.30 -11.16 8.17
N GLU A 297 16.37 -11.96 8.19
CA GLU A 297 16.53 -13.08 9.12
C GLU A 297 16.51 -12.64 10.58
N ASN A 298 17.21 -11.56 10.90
CA ASN A 298 17.17 -10.97 12.25
C ASN A 298 15.75 -10.54 12.65
N LEU A 299 14.97 -9.96 11.74
CA LEU A 299 13.59 -9.57 11.99
C LEU A 299 12.68 -10.79 12.19
N LEU A 300 12.92 -11.90 11.48
CA LEU A 300 12.18 -13.15 11.69
C LEU A 300 12.50 -13.76 13.07
N GLU A 301 13.78 -13.74 13.49
CA GLU A 301 14.18 -14.19 14.83
C GLU A 301 13.55 -13.35 15.94
N ARG A 302 13.55 -12.02 15.78
CA ARG A 302 12.89 -11.11 16.73
C ARG A 302 11.40 -11.37 16.79
N PHE A 303 10.75 -11.56 15.64
CA PHE A 303 9.34 -11.90 15.58
C PHE A 303 9.05 -13.21 16.31
N ARG A 304 9.84 -14.27 16.05
CA ARG A 304 9.71 -15.56 16.70
C ARG A 304 9.83 -15.42 18.21
N TRP A 305 10.83 -14.68 18.68
CA TRP A 305 11.01 -14.44 20.10
C TRP A 305 9.78 -13.78 20.75
N HIS A 306 9.24 -12.73 20.15
CA HIS A 306 8.04 -12.05 20.64
C HIS A 306 6.81 -12.95 20.62
N GLN A 307 6.67 -13.78 19.59
CA GLN A 307 5.58 -14.72 19.45
C GLN A 307 5.64 -15.83 20.51
N ASP A 308 6.82 -16.37 20.79
CA ASP A 308 7.03 -17.46 21.73
C ASP A 308 6.86 -17.01 23.19
N HIS A 309 7.19 -15.76 23.51
CA HIS A 309 7.11 -15.21 24.86
C HIS A 309 5.86 -14.36 25.12
N ASP A 310 5.07 -14.09 24.09
CA ASP A 310 3.90 -13.16 24.10
C ASP A 310 4.23 -11.78 24.72
N HIS A 311 5.43 -11.28 24.45
CA HIS A 311 5.94 -9.99 24.91
C HIS A 311 6.00 -8.99 23.77
N TRP A 312 5.11 -7.99 23.75
CA TRP A 312 4.97 -7.02 22.66
C TRP A 312 5.11 -5.56 23.10
N ASP A 313 5.32 -5.30 24.39
CA ASP A 313 5.41 -3.95 24.97
C ASP A 313 6.80 -3.33 24.85
N PHE A 314 7.88 -4.15 24.91
CA PHE A 314 9.25 -3.71 24.74
C PHE A 314 10.01 -4.59 23.74
N PRO A 315 11.13 -4.13 23.17
CA PRO A 315 11.97 -4.96 22.31
C PRO A 315 12.65 -6.11 23.11
N MET A 316 13.00 -7.18 22.41
CA MET A 316 13.63 -8.38 22.96
C MET A 316 14.85 -8.04 23.85
N GLU A 317 15.64 -7.05 23.45
CA GLU A 317 16.85 -6.62 24.17
C GLU A 317 16.55 -6.04 25.57
N TYR A 318 15.36 -5.46 25.76
CA TYR A 318 14.90 -4.98 27.06
C TYR A 318 14.76 -6.14 28.04
N TYR A 319 14.13 -7.23 27.62
CA TYR A 319 13.92 -8.41 28.47
C TYR A 319 15.22 -9.15 28.71
N ASN A 320 16.05 -9.33 27.71
CA ASN A 320 17.33 -10.02 27.81
C ASN A 320 18.36 -9.28 28.69
N ASN A 321 18.17 -7.98 28.95
CA ASN A 321 19.07 -7.14 29.71
C ASN A 321 18.40 -6.52 30.97
N ASN A 322 17.42 -7.18 31.56
CA ASN A 322 16.75 -6.75 32.79
C ASN A 322 16.23 -5.30 32.75
N GLY A 323 15.58 -4.93 31.64
CA GLY A 323 14.97 -3.60 31.46
C GLY A 323 15.91 -2.51 30.92
N VAL A 324 17.14 -2.86 30.53
CA VAL A 324 18.14 -1.90 30.03
C VAL A 324 18.45 -2.16 28.57
N ILE A 325 18.33 -1.13 27.72
CA ILE A 325 18.75 -1.18 26.32
C ILE A 325 20.11 -0.48 26.20
N LYS A 326 21.13 -1.20 25.76
CA LYS A 326 22.47 -0.64 25.54
C LYS A 326 22.49 0.18 24.25
N ILE A 327 22.99 1.41 24.33
CA ILE A 327 23.21 2.28 23.19
C ILE A 327 24.69 2.21 22.78
N LYS A 328 24.93 1.95 21.49
CA LYS A 328 26.27 1.94 20.91
C LYS A 328 26.29 2.85 19.68
N LEU A 329 27.29 3.71 19.54
CA LEU A 329 27.58 4.44 18.31
C LEU A 329 28.10 3.47 17.26
N SER A 330 27.76 3.70 15.98
CA SER A 330 28.37 2.96 14.87
C SER A 330 29.88 3.23 14.81
N ASP A 331 30.64 2.25 14.32
CA ASP A 331 32.09 2.37 14.25
C ASP A 331 32.52 3.53 13.34
N ASP A 332 31.79 3.78 12.24
CA ASP A 332 31.98 4.94 11.37
C ASP A 332 31.79 6.27 12.11
N LYS A 333 30.78 6.36 12.96
CA LYS A 333 30.52 7.58 13.74
C LYS A 333 31.60 7.80 14.80
N ILE A 334 32.09 6.71 15.41
CA ILE A 334 33.23 6.77 16.34
C ILE A 334 34.48 7.24 15.62
N SER A 335 34.77 6.69 14.42
CA SER A 335 35.92 7.10 13.60
C SER A 335 35.88 8.57 13.24
N ARG A 336 34.73 9.05 12.71
CA ARG A 336 34.55 10.48 12.38
C ARG A 336 34.72 11.41 13.59
N ILE A 337 34.23 10.99 14.78
CA ILE A 337 34.43 11.76 16.00
C ILE A 337 35.94 11.81 16.37
N ARG A 338 36.66 10.68 16.24
CA ARG A 338 38.10 10.62 16.52
C ARG A 338 38.94 11.44 15.56
N GLU A 339 38.55 11.47 14.29
CA GLU A 339 39.21 12.30 13.25
C GLU A 339 38.95 13.79 13.42
N SER A 340 37.88 14.16 14.16
CA SER A 340 37.53 15.57 14.43
C SER A 340 38.15 16.11 15.74
N LEU A 341 38.79 15.26 16.55
CA LEU A 341 39.51 15.61 17.79
C LEU A 341 41.00 15.79 17.53
#